data_344a638ccc1355400b523c3e9217a6fd
#
_entry.id   344a638ccc1355400b523c3e9217a6fd
#
_cell.length_a   1.000
_cell.length_b   1.000
_cell.length_c   1.000
_cell.angle_alpha   90.00
_cell.angle_beta   90.00
_cell.angle_gamma   90.00
#
_symmetry.space_group_name_H-M   'P 1'
#
loop_
_entity.id
_entity.type
_entity.pdbx_description
1 polymer ?
#
loop_
_entity_poly.entity_id
_entity_poly.type
_entity_poly.pdbx_seq_one_letter_code
_entity_poly.pdbx_strand_id
1 'polypeptide(L)'
;MQGFLRAARSFRDTMKQATNLAETKNVLARLRCVTSSPVMHQKGLENTTVAEVLISKGDESPGSWLWCRSNDTVHDAVKQMAKHNVGSLVVLKPGEQNLIAGIVTERDYLNKIIANERPPKTTSVGEIMTDEKKLIMMSSDTNILQAMQLMTENQIRHVPVIDGKMVGMVSIEDVVRKVVELQTREVQQLNQFIKGDYY
;
A
#
# COMPACT_ATOMS: atom_id res chain seq x y z
N MET A 1 7.73 3.88 -54.37
CA MET A 1 6.45 4.39 -53.81
C MET A 1 5.97 3.68 -52.53
N GLN A 2 6.56 2.59 -52.07
CA GLN A 2 6.08 1.87 -50.86
C GLN A 2 6.58 2.44 -49.51
N GLY A 3 7.61 3.27 -49.50
CA GLY A 3 8.15 3.86 -48.27
C GLY A 3 7.29 4.99 -47.64
N PHE A 4 6.67 5.80 -48.50
CA PHE A 4 5.85 6.93 -48.04
C PHE A 4 4.51 6.52 -47.38
N LEU A 5 3.96 5.39 -47.77
CA LEU A 5 2.70 4.86 -47.20
C LEU A 5 2.90 4.25 -45.78
N ARG A 6 4.11 3.75 -45.48
CA ARG A 6 4.42 3.25 -44.12
C ARG A 6 4.62 4.38 -43.12
N ALA A 7 5.29 5.47 -43.52
CA ALA A 7 5.50 6.63 -42.65
C ALA A 7 4.17 7.33 -42.29
N ALA A 8 3.23 7.44 -43.26
CA ALA A 8 1.92 8.05 -43.05
C ALA A 8 1.00 7.21 -42.10
N ARG A 9 1.13 5.89 -42.07
CA ARG A 9 0.40 5.03 -41.12
C ARG A 9 0.94 5.16 -39.70
N SER A 10 2.26 5.17 -39.53
CA SER A 10 2.89 5.34 -38.25
C SER A 10 2.52 6.68 -37.59
N PHE A 11 2.47 7.77 -38.37
CA PHE A 11 2.09 9.08 -37.84
C PHE A 11 0.61 9.16 -37.44
N ARG A 12 -0.26 8.46 -38.16
CA ARG A 12 -1.71 8.42 -37.88
C ARG A 12 -2.02 7.59 -36.62
N ASP A 13 -1.25 6.54 -36.34
CA ASP A 13 -1.41 5.72 -35.16
C ASP A 13 -0.88 6.43 -33.90
N THR A 14 0.20 7.20 -34.03
CA THR A 14 0.73 8.05 -32.95
C THR A 14 -0.23 9.20 -32.60
N MET A 15 -0.90 9.78 -33.60
CA MET A 15 -1.94 10.82 -33.36
C MET A 15 -3.19 10.26 -32.68
N LYS A 16 -3.61 9.03 -33.02
CA LYS A 16 -4.74 8.37 -32.33
C LYS A 16 -4.42 8.03 -30.86
N GLN A 17 -3.18 7.66 -30.55
CA GLN A 17 -2.76 7.47 -29.17
C GLN A 17 -2.71 8.79 -28.39
N ALA A 18 -2.32 9.90 -29.01
CA ALA A 18 -2.32 11.21 -28.39
C ALA A 18 -3.73 11.75 -28.11
N THR A 19 -4.71 11.48 -29.00
CA THR A 19 -6.11 11.86 -28.79
C THR A 19 -6.76 11.05 -27.67
N ASN A 20 -6.47 9.75 -27.56
CA ASN A 20 -6.95 8.94 -26.45
C ASN A 20 -6.38 9.37 -25.08
N LEU A 21 -5.14 9.87 -25.06
CA LEU A 21 -4.53 10.40 -23.84
C LEU A 21 -5.14 11.75 -23.41
N ALA A 22 -5.58 12.57 -24.37
CA ALA A 22 -6.27 13.83 -24.11
C ALA A 22 -7.71 13.61 -23.62
N GLU A 23 -8.42 12.59 -24.14
CA GLU A 23 -9.75 12.22 -23.70
C GLU A 23 -9.76 11.61 -22.29
N THR A 24 -8.77 10.78 -21.93
CA THR A 24 -8.63 10.26 -20.57
C THR A 24 -8.34 11.36 -19.56
N LYS A 25 -7.56 12.39 -19.91
CA LYS A 25 -7.35 13.57 -19.05
C LYS A 25 -8.63 14.39 -18.87
N ASN A 26 -9.47 14.49 -19.89
CA ASN A 26 -10.75 15.19 -19.80
C ASN A 26 -11.81 14.41 -19.01
N VAL A 27 -11.80 13.10 -19.02
CA VAL A 27 -12.68 12.27 -18.19
C VAL A 27 -12.28 12.37 -16.72
N LEU A 28 -10.98 12.35 -16.42
CA LEU A 28 -10.46 12.59 -15.06
C LEU A 28 -10.74 14.03 -14.56
N ALA A 29 -10.69 15.03 -15.44
CA ALA A 29 -11.06 16.41 -15.11
C ALA A 29 -12.58 16.57 -14.86
N ARG A 30 -13.43 15.82 -15.56
CA ARG A 30 -14.88 15.82 -15.34
C ARG A 30 -15.29 15.07 -14.07
N LEU A 31 -14.57 14.02 -13.67
CA LEU A 31 -14.75 13.37 -12.38
C LEU A 31 -14.35 14.27 -11.19
N ARG A 32 -13.43 15.21 -11.38
CA ARG A 32 -13.08 16.22 -10.38
C ARG A 32 -14.20 17.25 -10.11
N CYS A 33 -15.14 17.46 -11.03
CA CYS A 33 -16.24 18.42 -10.87
C CYS A 33 -17.47 17.87 -10.12
N VAL A 34 -17.52 16.58 -9.76
CA VAL A 34 -18.67 15.99 -9.05
C VAL A 34 -18.44 15.88 -7.55
N THR A 35 -17.24 16.18 -7.05
CA THR A 35 -16.93 16.17 -5.62
C THR A 35 -16.60 17.57 -5.09
N SER A 36 -17.49 18.54 -5.34
CA SER A 36 -17.56 19.73 -4.49
C SER A 36 -18.35 19.40 -3.23
N SER A 37 -17.87 18.47 -2.44
CA SER A 37 -18.30 18.31 -1.05
C SER A 37 -17.54 19.31 -0.17
N PRO A 38 -18.17 19.87 0.87
CA PRO A 38 -17.64 21.01 1.61
C PRO A 38 -16.27 20.71 2.23
N VAL A 39 -15.40 21.71 2.22
CA VAL A 39 -14.00 21.78 2.70
C VAL A 39 -13.77 21.22 4.13
N MET A 40 -14.83 20.88 4.88
CA MET A 40 -14.73 20.35 6.25
C MET A 40 -14.22 18.88 6.33
N HIS A 41 -14.39 18.07 5.27
CA HIS A 41 -14.05 16.63 5.31
C HIS A 41 -12.56 16.31 5.22
N GLN A 42 -11.75 17.23 4.65
CA GLN A 42 -10.31 16.98 4.46
C GLN A 42 -9.47 17.25 5.71
N LYS A 43 -9.95 18.10 6.62
CA LYS A 43 -9.16 18.58 7.76
C LYS A 43 -8.79 17.50 8.77
N GLY A 44 -9.65 16.52 8.98
CA GLY A 44 -9.39 15.38 9.87
C GLY A 44 -8.38 14.38 9.31
N LEU A 45 -8.52 14.03 8.03
CA LEU A 45 -7.63 13.09 7.34
C LEU A 45 -6.23 13.67 7.10
N GLU A 46 -6.14 14.97 6.78
CA GLU A 46 -4.86 15.65 6.53
C GLU A 46 -3.98 15.72 7.77
N ASN A 47 -4.55 15.70 8.96
CA ASN A 47 -3.81 15.79 10.22
C ASN A 47 -3.52 14.42 10.85
N THR A 48 -4.06 13.32 10.29
CA THR A 48 -3.87 11.98 10.83
C THR A 48 -2.61 11.35 10.26
N THR A 49 -1.75 10.83 11.13
CA THR A 49 -0.46 10.23 10.76
C THR A 49 -0.49 8.70 10.80
N VAL A 50 0.48 8.10 10.15
CA VAL A 50 0.74 6.65 10.20
C VAL A 50 1.00 6.18 11.64
N ALA A 51 1.63 7.00 12.48
CA ALA A 51 1.78 6.71 13.90
C ALA A 51 0.45 6.44 14.60
N GLU A 52 -0.57 7.26 14.32
CA GLU A 52 -1.92 7.06 14.89
C GLU A 52 -2.60 5.79 14.38
N VAL A 53 -2.32 5.38 13.13
CA VAL A 53 -2.80 4.11 12.57
C VAL A 53 -2.17 2.94 13.33
N LEU A 54 -0.85 2.96 13.57
CA LEU A 54 -0.15 1.93 14.32
C LEU A 54 -0.67 1.81 15.76
N ILE A 55 -0.88 2.93 16.44
CA ILE A 55 -1.42 2.96 17.81
C ILE A 55 -2.85 2.37 17.83
N SER A 56 -3.70 2.74 16.84
CA SER A 56 -5.10 2.26 16.80
C SER A 56 -5.22 0.77 16.47
N LYS A 57 -4.17 0.14 15.96
CA LYS A 57 -4.12 -1.29 15.64
C LYS A 57 -4.14 -2.18 16.88
N GLY A 58 -3.96 -1.60 18.08
CA GLY A 58 -3.99 -2.34 19.34
C GLY A 58 -2.76 -3.21 19.56
N ASP A 59 -1.70 -2.98 18.84
CA ASP A 59 -0.40 -3.58 19.11
C ASP A 59 0.12 -3.00 20.42
N GLU A 60 -0.13 -3.71 21.52
CA GLU A 60 0.27 -3.35 22.88
C GLU A 60 1.80 -3.21 23.07
N SER A 61 2.56 -3.46 22.01
CA SER A 61 4.00 -3.27 21.98
C SER A 61 4.41 -2.57 20.70
N PRO A 62 5.11 -1.43 20.75
CA PRO A 62 5.75 -0.86 19.56
C PRO A 62 6.75 -1.92 19.04
N GLY A 63 6.42 -2.52 17.87
CA GLY A 63 7.25 -3.55 17.24
C GLY A 63 6.63 -4.93 17.09
N SER A 64 5.33 -5.14 17.31
CA SER A 64 4.66 -6.42 17.04
C SER A 64 4.40 -6.61 15.54
N TRP A 65 5.48 -6.62 14.76
CA TRP A 65 5.46 -7.01 13.36
C TRP A 65 5.99 -8.43 13.19
N LEU A 66 5.34 -9.20 12.31
CA LEU A 66 5.75 -10.56 12.04
C LEU A 66 6.92 -10.58 11.04
N TRP A 67 7.87 -11.44 11.29
CA TRP A 67 9.10 -11.52 10.52
C TRP A 67 9.53 -12.96 10.26
N CYS A 68 10.35 -13.14 9.25
CA CYS A 68 11.09 -14.36 8.97
C CYS A 68 12.53 -13.99 8.56
N ARG A 69 13.38 -14.98 8.39
CA ARG A 69 14.74 -14.76 7.90
C ARG A 69 14.83 -15.05 6.40
N SER A 70 15.79 -14.41 5.73
CA SER A 70 15.98 -14.64 4.30
C SER A 70 16.41 -16.07 3.95
N ASN A 71 16.97 -16.81 4.89
CA ASN A 71 17.34 -18.22 4.75
C ASN A 71 16.25 -19.21 5.19
N ASP A 72 15.11 -18.72 5.73
CA ASP A 72 13.97 -19.58 6.02
C ASP A 72 13.33 -20.09 4.72
N THR A 73 12.60 -21.23 4.81
CA THR A 73 11.90 -21.75 3.64
C THR A 73 10.65 -20.94 3.34
N VAL A 74 10.30 -20.82 2.06
CA VAL A 74 9.05 -20.19 1.65
C VAL A 74 7.85 -20.90 2.27
N HIS A 75 7.92 -22.23 2.42
CA HIS A 75 6.89 -23.04 3.07
C HIS A 75 6.62 -22.56 4.51
N ASP A 76 7.65 -22.35 5.31
CA ASP A 76 7.51 -21.94 6.69
C ASP A 76 7.00 -20.50 6.80
N ALA A 77 7.49 -19.62 5.93
CA ALA A 77 7.00 -18.23 5.86
C ALA A 77 5.50 -18.17 5.53
N VAL A 78 5.01 -18.92 4.53
CA VAL A 78 3.59 -18.97 4.16
C VAL A 78 2.76 -19.61 5.27
N LYS A 79 3.27 -20.64 5.94
CA LYS A 79 2.60 -21.25 7.09
C LYS A 79 2.44 -20.25 8.25
N GLN A 80 3.45 -19.41 8.48
CA GLN A 80 3.38 -18.33 9.46
C GLN A 80 2.35 -17.27 9.07
N MET A 81 2.32 -16.83 7.80
CA MET A 81 1.30 -15.90 7.28
C MET A 81 -0.11 -16.45 7.53
N ALA A 82 -0.37 -17.70 7.16
CA ALA A 82 -1.66 -18.37 7.35
C ALA A 82 -2.06 -18.49 8.83
N LYS A 83 -1.11 -18.86 9.71
CA LYS A 83 -1.34 -18.99 11.14
C LYS A 83 -1.77 -17.69 11.81
N HIS A 84 -1.19 -16.57 11.39
CA HIS A 84 -1.43 -15.26 11.97
C HIS A 84 -2.39 -14.40 11.15
N ASN A 85 -2.95 -14.94 10.08
CA ASN A 85 -3.85 -14.23 9.17
C ASN A 85 -3.27 -12.90 8.64
N VAL A 86 -2.00 -12.93 8.19
CA VAL A 86 -1.31 -11.77 7.63
C VAL A 86 -0.86 -12.05 6.21
N GLY A 87 -0.91 -11.04 5.34
CA GLY A 87 -0.53 -11.16 3.93
C GLY A 87 0.94 -10.83 3.63
N SER A 88 1.75 -10.54 4.67
CA SER A 88 3.17 -10.20 4.48
C SER A 88 3.98 -10.44 5.73
N LEU A 89 5.29 -10.69 5.55
CA LEU A 89 6.28 -10.76 6.62
C LEU A 89 7.47 -9.86 6.28
N VAL A 90 8.03 -9.23 7.28
CA VAL A 90 9.33 -8.55 7.16
C VAL A 90 10.42 -9.61 7.08
N VAL A 91 11.37 -9.44 6.18
CA VAL A 91 12.49 -10.36 6.03
C VAL A 91 13.73 -9.74 6.66
N LEU A 92 14.34 -10.46 7.61
CA LEU A 92 15.56 -10.05 8.29
C LEU A 92 16.79 -10.72 7.70
N LYS A 93 17.94 -10.04 7.80
CA LYS A 93 19.24 -10.63 7.42
C LYS A 93 19.61 -11.74 8.43
N PRO A 94 20.22 -12.84 7.98
CA PRO A 94 20.67 -13.90 8.87
C PRO A 94 21.71 -13.37 9.87
N GLY A 95 21.56 -13.74 11.14
CA GLY A 95 22.51 -13.37 12.20
C GLY A 95 22.33 -11.98 12.81
N GLU A 96 21.49 -11.12 12.23
CA GLU A 96 21.24 -9.77 12.72
C GLU A 96 19.76 -9.59 13.06
N GLN A 97 19.44 -9.24 14.31
CA GLN A 97 18.06 -9.19 14.79
C GLN A 97 17.26 -7.97 14.32
N ASN A 98 17.92 -6.93 13.76
CA ASN A 98 17.28 -5.66 13.45
C ASN A 98 17.54 -5.16 12.01
N LEU A 99 18.29 -5.89 11.18
CA LEU A 99 18.57 -5.50 9.81
C LEU A 99 17.54 -6.11 8.85
N ILE A 100 16.77 -5.22 8.24
CA ILE A 100 15.78 -5.60 7.22
C ILE A 100 16.53 -6.00 5.95
N ALA A 101 16.18 -7.16 5.40
CA ALA A 101 16.61 -7.62 4.08
C ALA A 101 15.57 -7.27 3.01
N GLY A 102 14.30 -7.19 3.41
CA GLY A 102 13.19 -6.93 2.49
C GLY A 102 11.84 -7.28 3.08
N ILE A 103 10.88 -7.53 2.20
CA ILE A 103 9.53 -8.00 2.54
C ILE A 103 9.15 -9.17 1.64
N VAL A 104 8.41 -10.14 2.18
CA VAL A 104 7.79 -11.22 1.41
C VAL A 104 6.27 -11.16 1.60
N THR A 105 5.52 -11.31 0.51
CA THR A 105 4.06 -11.21 0.49
C THR A 105 3.42 -12.46 -0.12
N GLU A 106 2.12 -12.66 0.13
CA GLU A 106 1.31 -13.68 -0.54
C GLU A 106 1.39 -13.56 -2.07
N ARG A 107 1.47 -12.34 -2.61
CA ARG A 107 1.62 -12.11 -4.06
C ARG A 107 2.95 -12.63 -4.58
N ASP A 108 4.03 -12.51 -3.82
CA ASP A 108 5.33 -13.07 -4.18
C ASP A 108 5.26 -14.60 -4.24
N TYR A 109 4.58 -15.22 -3.27
CA TYR A 109 4.34 -16.66 -3.27
C TYR A 109 3.59 -17.12 -4.52
N LEU A 110 2.48 -16.47 -4.86
CA LEU A 110 1.70 -16.82 -6.04
C LEU A 110 2.49 -16.64 -7.34
N ASN A 111 3.17 -15.50 -7.50
CA ASN A 111 3.85 -15.16 -8.75
C ASN A 111 5.20 -15.88 -8.92
N LYS A 112 5.94 -16.11 -7.83
CA LYS A 112 7.33 -16.59 -7.91
C LYS A 112 7.48 -18.06 -7.56
N ILE A 113 6.51 -18.64 -6.86
CA ILE A 113 6.49 -20.06 -6.48
C ILE A 113 5.45 -20.82 -7.29
N ILE A 114 4.17 -20.47 -7.15
CA ILE A 114 3.09 -21.24 -7.79
C ILE A 114 3.16 -21.09 -9.32
N ALA A 115 3.24 -19.87 -9.84
CA ALA A 115 3.26 -19.64 -11.29
C ALA A 115 4.51 -20.21 -11.99
N ASN A 116 5.62 -20.40 -11.27
CA ASN A 116 6.87 -20.96 -11.79
C ASN A 116 7.13 -22.41 -11.33
N GLU A 117 6.13 -23.07 -10.72
CA GLU A 117 6.20 -24.48 -10.26
C GLU A 117 7.44 -24.77 -9.37
N ARG A 118 7.89 -23.78 -8.59
CA ARG A 118 9.06 -23.93 -7.72
C ARG A 118 8.68 -24.65 -6.42
N PRO A 119 9.52 -25.55 -5.91
CA PRO A 119 9.23 -26.26 -4.66
C PRO A 119 9.39 -25.34 -3.44
N PRO A 120 8.30 -25.04 -2.67
CA PRO A 120 8.36 -24.08 -1.57
C PRO A 120 9.17 -24.55 -0.36
N LYS A 121 9.38 -25.86 -0.22
CA LYS A 121 10.14 -26.46 0.89
C LYS A 121 11.65 -26.30 0.76
N THR A 122 12.15 -26.11 -0.45
CA THR A 122 13.58 -25.98 -0.76
C THR A 122 13.98 -24.61 -1.24
N THR A 123 13.00 -23.76 -1.59
CA THR A 123 13.24 -22.37 -1.97
C THR A 123 13.34 -21.50 -0.73
N SER A 124 14.37 -20.66 -0.65
CA SER A 124 14.53 -19.69 0.43
C SER A 124 13.68 -18.45 0.23
N VAL A 125 13.30 -17.79 1.32
CA VAL A 125 12.56 -16.52 1.28
C VAL A 125 13.35 -15.45 0.55
N GLY A 126 14.66 -15.41 0.73
CA GLY A 126 15.55 -14.45 0.08
C GLY A 126 15.51 -14.48 -1.46
N GLU A 127 15.12 -15.62 -2.06
CA GLU A 127 15.00 -15.75 -3.51
C GLU A 127 13.72 -15.13 -4.10
N ILE A 128 12.69 -14.96 -3.26
CA ILE A 128 11.38 -14.47 -3.71
C ILE A 128 10.98 -13.12 -3.10
N MET A 129 11.64 -12.70 -2.03
CA MET A 129 11.33 -11.42 -1.36
C MET A 129 11.51 -10.21 -2.30
N THR A 130 10.91 -9.10 -1.94
CA THR A 130 11.28 -7.78 -2.45
C THR A 130 12.45 -7.27 -1.61
N ASP A 131 13.60 -7.13 -2.25
CA ASP A 131 14.87 -6.71 -1.65
C ASP A 131 14.79 -5.27 -1.08
N GLU A 132 15.59 -4.99 -0.05
CA GLU A 132 15.73 -3.69 0.61
C GLU A 132 15.87 -2.51 -0.38
N LYS A 133 16.62 -2.70 -1.48
CA LYS A 133 16.85 -1.66 -2.50
C LYS A 133 15.60 -1.27 -3.28
N LYS A 134 14.61 -2.15 -3.34
CA LYS A 134 13.33 -1.96 -4.04
C LYS A 134 12.17 -1.77 -3.07
N LEU A 135 12.46 -1.84 -1.77
CA LEU A 135 11.47 -1.75 -0.74
C LEU A 135 10.95 -0.31 -0.62
N ILE A 136 9.64 -0.14 -0.77
CA ILE A 136 8.97 1.13 -0.50
C ILE A 136 8.67 1.18 0.98
N MET A 137 9.10 2.24 1.64
CA MET A 137 8.99 2.47 3.08
C MET A 137 8.33 3.83 3.33
N MET A 138 7.78 4.02 4.51
CA MET A 138 7.28 5.31 4.99
C MET A 138 7.75 5.56 6.42
N SER A 139 7.71 6.82 6.86
CA SER A 139 7.96 7.20 8.26
C SER A 139 6.64 7.28 9.04
N SER A 140 6.71 7.27 10.35
CA SER A 140 5.53 7.32 11.22
C SER A 140 4.80 8.67 11.18
N ASP A 141 5.49 9.74 10.81
CA ASP A 141 4.93 11.08 10.60
C ASP A 141 4.24 11.26 9.23
N THR A 142 4.35 10.28 8.34
CA THR A 142 3.66 10.29 7.05
C THR A 142 2.16 10.44 7.26
N ASN A 143 1.57 11.37 6.52
CA ASN A 143 0.12 11.59 6.52
C ASN A 143 -0.63 10.39 5.91
N ILE A 144 -1.82 10.08 6.44
CA ILE A 144 -2.63 8.95 5.99
C ILE A 144 -3.02 9.02 4.50
N LEU A 145 -3.26 10.23 3.96
CA LEU A 145 -3.57 10.41 2.54
C LEU A 145 -2.34 10.12 1.67
N GLN A 146 -1.17 10.54 2.10
CA GLN A 146 0.10 10.21 1.44
C GLN A 146 0.37 8.71 1.48
N ALA A 147 0.10 8.06 2.61
CA ALA A 147 0.21 6.61 2.73
C ALA A 147 -0.73 5.88 1.74
N MET A 148 -1.99 6.31 1.63
CA MET A 148 -2.94 5.78 0.65
C MET A 148 -2.47 5.99 -0.79
N GLN A 149 -1.99 7.18 -1.10
CA GLN A 149 -1.45 7.52 -2.42
C GLN A 149 -0.26 6.63 -2.77
N LEU A 150 0.72 6.50 -1.86
CA LEU A 150 1.89 5.65 -2.00
C LEU A 150 1.50 4.19 -2.30
N MET A 151 0.56 3.64 -1.54
CA MET A 151 0.07 2.27 -1.72
C MET A 151 -0.63 2.09 -3.07
N THR A 152 -1.44 3.07 -3.49
CA THR A 152 -2.23 3.01 -4.72
C THR A 152 -1.35 3.14 -5.96
N GLU A 153 -0.45 4.12 -5.99
CA GLU A 153 0.46 4.37 -7.12
C GLU A 153 1.41 3.21 -7.36
N ASN A 154 1.89 2.58 -6.29
CA ASN A 154 2.81 1.46 -6.37
C ASN A 154 2.10 0.08 -6.36
N GLN A 155 0.77 0.05 -6.29
CA GLN A 155 -0.03 -1.17 -6.24
C GLN A 155 0.40 -2.14 -5.13
N ILE A 156 0.81 -1.58 -3.98
CA ILE A 156 1.23 -2.34 -2.79
C ILE A 156 0.18 -2.20 -1.69
N ARG A 157 0.03 -3.26 -0.89
CA ARG A 157 -0.97 -3.33 0.19
C ARG A 157 -0.36 -3.32 1.59
N HIS A 158 0.96 -3.45 1.69
CA HIS A 158 1.71 -3.48 2.94
C HIS A 158 2.95 -2.63 2.78
N VAL A 159 3.19 -1.73 3.72
CA VAL A 159 4.35 -0.84 3.72
C VAL A 159 4.97 -0.85 5.11
N PRO A 160 6.26 -1.15 5.22
CA PRO A 160 6.99 -1.04 6.48
C PRO A 160 7.18 0.42 6.87
N VAL A 161 7.04 0.70 8.15
CA VAL A 161 7.24 2.01 8.76
C VAL A 161 8.59 2.02 9.44
N ILE A 162 9.46 2.96 9.05
CA ILE A 162 10.85 3.01 9.47
C ILE A 162 11.23 4.44 9.90
N ASP A 163 11.61 4.60 11.17
CA ASP A 163 12.13 5.83 11.77
C ASP A 163 13.55 5.55 12.30
N GLY A 164 14.51 5.43 11.38
CA GLY A 164 15.85 4.95 11.70
C GLY A 164 15.92 3.45 12.02
N LYS A 165 14.87 2.90 12.59
CA LYS A 165 14.64 1.47 12.84
C LYS A 165 13.21 1.10 12.45
N MET A 166 12.93 -0.18 12.31
CA MET A 166 11.57 -0.69 12.07
C MET A 166 10.66 -0.32 13.25
N VAL A 167 9.57 0.39 12.96
CA VAL A 167 8.55 0.80 13.93
C VAL A 167 7.33 -0.11 13.83
N GLY A 168 6.93 -0.48 12.61
CA GLY A 168 5.76 -1.31 12.40
C GLY A 168 5.49 -1.61 10.93
N MET A 169 4.37 -2.28 10.68
CA MET A 169 3.86 -2.58 9.33
C MET A 169 2.44 -2.05 9.21
N VAL A 170 2.17 -1.25 8.19
CA VAL A 170 0.83 -0.75 7.88
C VAL A 170 0.31 -1.40 6.61
N SER A 171 -0.90 -1.94 6.71
CA SER A 171 -1.64 -2.48 5.56
C SER A 171 -2.67 -1.47 5.04
N ILE A 172 -3.13 -1.68 3.80
CA ILE A 172 -4.22 -0.88 3.24
C ILE A 172 -5.52 -1.03 4.06
N GLU A 173 -5.73 -2.18 4.69
CA GLU A 173 -6.86 -2.43 5.57
C GLU A 173 -6.80 -1.53 6.83
N ASP A 174 -5.62 -1.39 7.45
CA ASP A 174 -5.41 -0.53 8.61
C ASP A 174 -5.74 0.93 8.27
N VAL A 175 -5.28 1.38 7.10
CA VAL A 175 -5.53 2.73 6.59
C VAL A 175 -7.02 2.95 6.33
N VAL A 176 -7.70 2.03 5.64
CA VAL A 176 -9.14 2.12 5.36
C VAL A 176 -9.95 2.12 6.66
N ARG A 177 -9.61 1.27 7.62
CA ARG A 177 -10.25 1.22 8.93
C ARG A 177 -10.16 2.57 9.64
N LYS A 178 -8.98 3.20 9.63
CA LYS A 178 -8.78 4.51 10.24
C LYS A 178 -9.59 5.61 9.54
N VAL A 179 -9.65 5.61 8.23
CA VAL A 179 -10.48 6.55 7.45
C VAL A 179 -11.97 6.41 7.81
N VAL A 180 -12.49 5.19 7.85
CA VAL A 180 -13.88 4.92 8.23
C VAL A 180 -14.16 5.38 9.67
N GLU A 181 -13.25 5.13 10.60
CA GLU A 181 -13.36 5.60 11.99
C GLU A 181 -13.47 7.13 12.06
N LEU A 182 -12.60 7.85 11.35
CA LEU A 182 -12.62 9.31 11.32
C LEU A 182 -13.90 9.86 10.73
N GLN A 183 -14.35 9.33 9.59
CA GLN A 183 -15.60 9.75 8.95
C GLN A 183 -16.82 9.48 9.85
N THR A 184 -16.85 8.34 10.53
CA THR A 184 -17.93 8.00 11.44
C THR A 184 -18.00 8.99 12.61
N ARG A 185 -16.87 9.37 13.18
CA ARG A 185 -16.79 10.37 14.26
C ARG A 185 -17.28 11.74 13.80
N GLU A 186 -16.87 12.18 12.59
CA GLU A 186 -17.33 13.46 12.04
C GLU A 186 -18.85 13.48 11.84
N VAL A 187 -19.43 12.42 11.28
CA VAL A 187 -20.88 12.30 11.11
C VAL A 187 -21.60 12.33 12.46
N GLN A 188 -21.08 11.65 13.48
CA GLN A 188 -21.66 11.67 14.82
C GLN A 188 -21.62 13.07 15.45
N GLN A 189 -20.50 13.79 15.32
CA GLN A 189 -20.37 15.16 15.81
C GLN A 189 -21.35 16.11 15.12
N LEU A 190 -21.47 16.03 13.79
CA LEU A 190 -22.44 16.84 13.04
C LEU A 190 -23.88 16.55 13.45
N ASN A 191 -24.22 15.27 13.65
CA ASN A 191 -25.55 14.88 14.11
C ASN A 191 -25.87 15.37 15.53
N GLN A 192 -24.86 15.40 16.42
CA GLN A 192 -25.03 15.95 17.77
C GLN A 192 -25.24 17.46 17.72
N PHE A 193 -24.51 18.17 16.86
CA PHE A 193 -24.64 19.61 16.68
C PHE A 193 -26.05 19.99 16.16
N ILE A 194 -26.53 19.27 15.13
CA ILE A 194 -27.87 19.49 14.56
C ILE A 194 -28.98 19.21 15.59
N LYS A 195 -28.83 18.19 16.45
CA LYS A 195 -29.81 17.86 17.49
C LYS A 195 -29.76 18.80 18.70
N GLY A 196 -28.60 19.45 18.93
CA GLY A 196 -28.43 20.38 20.06
C GLY A 196 -29.01 21.77 19.83
N ASP A 197 -29.20 22.20 18.58
CA ASP A 197 -29.71 23.52 18.22
C ASP A 197 -31.25 23.61 18.20
N TYR A 198 -31.96 22.54 18.56
CA TYR A 198 -33.43 22.51 18.58
C TYR A 198 -34.06 22.45 20.01
N TYR A 199 -33.29 22.80 21.05
CA TYR A 199 -33.82 22.96 22.40
C TYR A 199 -33.40 24.28 23.04
#